data_c8cbbeb72661bd7724a90b737f4e7bce
#
_entry.id   c8cbbeb72661bd7724a90b737f4e7bce
#
_cell.length_a   1.000
_cell.length_b   1.000
_cell.length_c   1.000
_cell.angle_alpha   90.00
_cell.angle_beta   90.00
_cell.angle_gamma   90.00
#
_symmetry.space_group_name_H-M   'P 1'
#
loop_
_entity.id
_entity.type
_entity.pdbx_description
1 polymer ?
#
loop_
_entity_poly.entity_id
_entity_poly.type
_entity_poly.pdbx_seq_one_letter_code
_entity_poly.pdbx_strand_id
1 'polypeptide(L)'
;MKEVNLGKLAITFAVGAAIWFCPIPEGVVPEAWHLFAIFVATIFGIILKAAPMGTMCMIAVGLTAGFQLLAPGEPGKSITLSLKGFGDKVIWLIGISFFIARGFIKTGLGNRIAYLFIKVFGKTTLGLAYGIGLADLVLAPAIPSNTARGGGIIYPIMKATALNFDSDPQKPETHRKLGSFLTLNCYYANLIGSAMFLTGTASNPMCQKFAADMGLKITWMSWAQAAIVPGLIAFLLMPLVLYKIFPPELKKTANAPKIASEKLKEMGPFKASEILMLVTFFILLGLWITGDLFSIDATTTAFIGLAILLLSSVLTWEDVKSEKGAWDTIVWFAVLVMMASSLNELGFIKWFSSLVEAQMGNMDWHYAFPIILGVYFFSHYMFASATAHVAAMYAALLAVGISLGVPGLLLALMLGFTGSLYGTLTHYGHGPAPVFFGSGYVDLKAWWIYGLIIGLFLMAIFLVVGTSWMGLINAY
;
A
#
# COMPACT_ATOMS: atom_id res chain seq x y z
N MET A 1 14.84 20.63 13.56
CA MET A 1 14.51 19.57 14.56
C MET A 1 15.47 18.41 14.37
N LYS A 2 15.97 17.79 15.45
CA LYS A 2 16.84 16.61 15.32
C LYS A 2 16.02 15.47 14.70
N GLU A 3 16.43 14.93 13.57
CA GLU A 3 15.75 13.81 12.88
C GLU A 3 15.78 12.53 13.72
N VAL A 4 16.75 12.39 14.63
CA VAL A 4 16.94 11.23 15.50
C VAL A 4 16.59 11.60 16.95
N ASN A 5 15.69 10.80 17.54
CA ASN A 5 15.35 10.88 18.95
C ASN A 5 16.17 9.84 19.74
N LEU A 6 17.22 10.32 20.42
CA LEU A 6 18.17 9.45 21.13
C LEU A 6 17.52 8.61 22.24
N GLY A 7 16.49 9.14 22.95
CA GLY A 7 15.78 8.40 23.98
C GLY A 7 14.99 7.22 23.39
N LYS A 8 14.25 7.45 22.32
CA LYS A 8 13.52 6.39 21.61
C LYS A 8 14.48 5.38 20.96
N LEU A 9 15.60 5.88 20.43
CA LEU A 9 16.63 5.01 19.86
C LEU A 9 17.25 4.09 20.93
N ALA A 10 17.53 4.61 22.10
CA ALA A 10 18.03 3.80 23.24
C ALA A 10 17.04 2.71 23.65
N ILE A 11 15.73 3.04 23.71
CA ILE A 11 14.68 2.04 23.96
C ILE A 11 14.65 0.98 22.84
N THR A 12 14.78 1.40 21.59
CA THR A 12 14.83 0.50 20.43
C THR A 12 16.00 -0.49 20.53
N PHE A 13 17.19 0.00 20.85
CA PHE A 13 18.35 -0.86 21.07
C PHE A 13 18.20 -1.76 22.31
N ALA A 14 17.59 -1.28 23.38
CA ALA A 14 17.32 -2.10 24.55
C ALA A 14 16.39 -3.28 24.24
N VAL A 15 15.34 -3.06 23.44
CA VAL A 15 14.44 -4.14 22.96
C VAL A 15 15.22 -5.16 22.12
N GLY A 16 16.02 -4.70 21.16
CA GLY A 16 16.87 -5.57 20.35
C GLY A 16 17.86 -6.38 21.21
N ALA A 17 18.56 -5.73 22.15
CA ALA A 17 19.48 -6.38 23.06
C ALA A 17 18.78 -7.38 23.98
N ALA A 18 17.59 -7.06 24.49
CA ALA A 18 16.82 -7.98 25.29
C ALA A 18 16.53 -9.30 24.55
N ILE A 19 16.12 -9.23 23.27
CA ILE A 19 15.89 -10.42 22.45
C ILE A 19 17.21 -11.12 22.12
N TRP A 20 18.25 -10.37 21.77
CA TRP A 20 19.57 -10.89 21.40
C TRP A 20 20.17 -11.77 22.48
N PHE A 21 20.07 -11.36 23.74
CA PHE A 21 20.63 -12.07 24.90
C PHE A 21 19.65 -13.07 25.56
N CYS A 22 18.40 -13.17 25.06
CA CYS A 22 17.51 -14.25 25.47
C CYS A 22 18.06 -15.61 25.03
N PRO A 23 17.80 -16.71 25.82
CA PRO A 23 18.13 -18.05 25.38
C PRO A 23 17.54 -18.34 23.99
N ILE A 24 18.38 -18.88 23.11
CA ILE A 24 17.96 -19.26 21.77
C ILE A 24 16.98 -20.42 21.86
N PRO A 25 15.79 -20.34 21.28
CA PRO A 25 14.82 -21.42 21.32
C PRO A 25 15.36 -22.69 20.63
N GLU A 26 14.94 -23.84 21.10
CA GLU A 26 15.30 -25.13 20.50
C GLU A 26 14.77 -25.16 19.02
N GLY A 27 15.62 -25.60 18.11
CA GLY A 27 15.31 -25.66 16.68
C GLY A 27 15.58 -24.36 15.91
N VAL A 28 16.08 -23.30 16.55
CA VAL A 28 16.47 -22.03 15.91
C VAL A 28 17.99 -21.91 15.87
N VAL A 29 18.56 -21.60 14.70
CA VAL A 29 20.00 -21.32 14.58
C VAL A 29 20.33 -19.93 15.16
N PRO A 30 21.53 -19.74 15.78
CA PRO A 30 21.89 -18.47 16.42
C PRO A 30 21.77 -17.26 15.47
N GLU A 31 22.16 -17.42 14.23
CA GLU A 31 22.12 -16.38 13.20
C GLU A 31 20.69 -15.92 12.93
N ALA A 32 19.73 -16.84 12.90
CA ALA A 32 18.31 -16.54 12.72
C ALA A 32 17.75 -15.76 13.92
N TRP A 33 18.12 -16.15 15.14
CA TRP A 33 17.67 -15.50 16.37
C TRP A 33 18.22 -14.07 16.49
N HIS A 34 19.49 -13.90 16.21
CA HIS A 34 20.13 -12.58 16.24
C HIS A 34 19.63 -11.67 15.12
N LEU A 35 19.38 -12.22 13.91
CA LEU A 35 18.75 -11.46 12.82
C LEU A 35 17.32 -11.05 13.19
N PHE A 36 16.57 -11.93 13.84
CA PHE A 36 15.23 -11.62 14.36
C PHE A 36 15.28 -10.48 15.39
N ALA A 37 16.26 -10.47 16.29
CA ALA A 37 16.45 -9.39 17.25
C ALA A 37 16.67 -8.04 16.56
N ILE A 38 17.52 -8.00 15.53
CA ILE A 38 17.75 -6.78 14.71
C ILE A 38 16.47 -6.39 13.95
N PHE A 39 15.77 -7.36 13.36
CA PHE A 39 14.52 -7.11 12.64
C PHE A 39 13.45 -6.49 13.53
N VAL A 40 13.20 -7.09 14.72
CA VAL A 40 12.23 -6.56 15.68
C VAL A 40 12.62 -5.16 16.16
N ALA A 41 13.90 -4.95 16.50
CA ALA A 41 14.38 -3.63 16.88
C ALA A 41 14.17 -2.60 15.76
N THR A 42 14.44 -2.96 14.52
CA THR A 42 14.24 -2.08 13.35
C THR A 42 12.77 -1.70 13.20
N ILE A 43 11.85 -2.68 13.20
CA ILE A 43 10.40 -2.42 13.11
C ILE A 43 9.92 -1.60 14.29
N PHE A 44 10.35 -1.92 15.51
CA PHE A 44 9.97 -1.18 16.72
C PHE A 44 10.47 0.27 16.69
N GLY A 45 11.71 0.50 16.23
CA GLY A 45 12.24 1.85 16.05
C GLY A 45 11.49 2.68 15.01
N ILE A 46 11.03 2.04 13.93
CA ILE A 46 10.17 2.66 12.91
C ILE A 46 8.81 3.04 13.52
N ILE A 47 8.18 2.15 14.28
CA ILE A 47 6.89 2.38 14.96
C ILE A 47 7.01 3.53 15.96
N LEU A 48 8.06 3.54 16.78
CA LEU A 48 8.33 4.61 17.75
C LEU A 48 8.72 5.93 17.10
N LYS A 49 9.03 5.93 15.80
CA LYS A 49 9.63 7.09 15.11
C LYS A 49 10.91 7.55 15.84
N ALA A 50 11.79 6.59 16.12
CA ALA A 50 13.09 6.84 16.76
C ALA A 50 14.04 7.59 15.83
N ALA A 51 13.99 7.24 14.53
CA ALA A 51 14.67 7.90 13.42
C ALA A 51 13.85 7.69 12.13
N PRO A 52 14.20 8.38 11.01
CA PRO A 52 13.66 8.10 9.70
C PRO A 52 13.80 6.61 9.35
N MET A 53 12.84 6.08 8.58
CA MET A 53 12.79 4.64 8.24
C MET A 53 14.08 4.20 7.53
N GLY A 54 14.56 4.97 6.57
CA GLY A 54 15.82 4.70 5.87
C GLY A 54 17.02 4.64 6.84
N THR A 55 17.08 5.54 7.84
CA THR A 55 18.14 5.54 8.86
C THR A 55 18.11 4.24 9.69
N MET A 56 16.93 3.82 10.16
CA MET A 56 16.79 2.55 10.90
C MET A 56 17.25 1.35 10.07
N CYS A 57 16.88 1.32 8.79
CA CYS A 57 17.26 0.26 7.90
C CYS A 57 18.77 0.24 7.59
N MET A 58 19.42 1.39 7.42
CA MET A 58 20.88 1.45 7.23
C MET A 58 21.64 0.96 8.47
N ILE A 59 21.14 1.29 9.67
CA ILE A 59 21.70 0.73 10.92
C ILE A 59 21.55 -0.80 10.91
N ALA A 60 20.39 -1.33 10.52
CA ALA A 60 20.15 -2.77 10.46
C ALA A 60 21.10 -3.48 9.48
N VAL A 61 21.37 -2.92 8.31
CA VAL A 61 22.39 -3.46 7.36
C VAL A 61 23.76 -3.51 8.03
N GLY A 62 24.18 -2.41 8.67
CA GLY A 62 25.47 -2.33 9.34
C GLY A 62 25.62 -3.38 10.45
N LEU A 63 24.58 -3.58 11.27
CA LEU A 63 24.57 -4.58 12.31
C LEU A 63 24.57 -6.02 11.74
N THR A 64 23.71 -6.30 10.75
CA THR A 64 23.62 -7.64 10.12
C THR A 64 24.93 -8.05 9.49
N ALA A 65 25.58 -7.14 8.75
CA ALA A 65 26.88 -7.37 8.12
C ALA A 65 28.02 -7.42 9.16
N GLY A 66 28.01 -6.50 10.13
CA GLY A 66 29.05 -6.40 11.15
C GLY A 66 29.14 -7.61 12.07
N PHE A 67 27.98 -8.18 12.42
CA PHE A 67 27.90 -9.43 13.17
C PHE A 67 27.98 -10.68 12.27
N GLN A 68 28.14 -10.51 10.97
CA GLN A 68 28.28 -11.60 9.97
C GLN A 68 27.14 -12.63 10.03
N LEU A 69 25.90 -12.18 10.31
CA LEU A 69 24.76 -13.07 10.54
C LEU A 69 24.35 -13.88 9.30
N LEU A 70 24.67 -13.41 8.09
CA LEU A 70 24.27 -14.09 6.84
C LEU A 70 25.40 -14.95 6.25
N ALA A 71 26.62 -14.83 6.73
CA ALA A 71 27.77 -15.67 6.36
C ALA A 71 28.83 -15.61 7.48
N PRO A 72 28.70 -16.44 8.54
CA PRO A 72 29.65 -16.46 9.64
C PRO A 72 31.09 -16.77 9.17
N GLY A 73 32.05 -15.98 9.62
CA GLY A 73 33.46 -16.14 9.24
C GLY A 73 33.83 -15.56 7.85
N GLU A 74 32.85 -15.07 7.06
CA GLU A 74 33.05 -14.54 5.73
C GLU A 74 32.56 -13.07 5.61
N PRO A 75 33.29 -12.07 6.13
CA PRO A 75 32.81 -10.69 6.22
C PRO A 75 32.44 -10.07 4.86
N GLY A 76 33.20 -10.35 3.80
CA GLY A 76 32.88 -9.88 2.45
C GLY A 76 31.60 -10.47 1.87
N LYS A 77 31.32 -11.73 2.16
CA LYS A 77 30.07 -12.39 1.75
C LYS A 77 28.90 -11.92 2.61
N SER A 78 29.11 -11.71 3.91
CA SER A 78 28.07 -11.20 4.80
C SER A 78 27.54 -9.84 4.36
N ILE A 79 28.42 -8.87 4.03
CA ILE A 79 27.96 -7.57 3.51
C ILE A 79 27.28 -7.72 2.15
N THR A 80 27.78 -8.58 1.25
CA THR A 80 27.16 -8.83 -0.05
C THR A 80 25.71 -9.35 0.14
N LEU A 81 25.52 -10.31 1.04
CA LEU A 81 24.20 -10.86 1.35
C LEU A 81 23.31 -9.82 2.06
N SER A 82 23.85 -8.97 2.92
CA SER A 82 23.11 -7.88 3.57
C SER A 82 22.63 -6.82 2.59
N LEU A 83 23.24 -6.74 1.42
CA LEU A 83 22.84 -5.82 0.34
C LEU A 83 21.99 -6.51 -0.74
N LYS A 84 21.75 -7.83 -0.67
CA LYS A 84 21.06 -8.58 -1.73
C LYS A 84 19.66 -8.02 -2.07
N GLY A 85 18.97 -7.40 -1.09
CA GLY A 85 17.68 -6.79 -1.30
C GLY A 85 17.69 -5.67 -2.36
N PHE A 86 18.79 -4.93 -2.51
CA PHE A 86 18.91 -3.88 -3.53
C PHE A 86 18.91 -4.42 -4.97
N GLY A 87 19.26 -5.69 -5.16
CA GLY A 87 19.18 -6.40 -6.45
C GLY A 87 17.82 -7.07 -6.70
N ASP A 88 16.90 -7.03 -5.75
CA ASP A 88 15.59 -7.66 -5.93
C ASP A 88 14.73 -6.84 -6.91
N LYS A 89 14.16 -7.53 -7.90
CA LYS A 89 13.36 -6.91 -8.97
C LYS A 89 12.13 -6.17 -8.44
N VAL A 90 11.54 -6.66 -7.34
CA VAL A 90 10.33 -6.05 -6.76
C VAL A 90 10.62 -4.67 -6.19
N ILE A 91 11.82 -4.44 -5.65
CA ILE A 91 12.25 -3.13 -5.16
C ILE A 91 12.30 -2.12 -6.31
N TRP A 92 12.84 -2.54 -7.46
CA TRP A 92 12.89 -1.71 -8.66
C TRP A 92 11.53 -1.49 -9.29
N LEU A 93 10.62 -2.49 -9.27
CA LEU A 93 9.23 -2.29 -9.71
C LEU A 93 8.60 -1.11 -8.97
N ILE A 94 8.77 -1.06 -7.65
CA ILE A 94 8.19 0.00 -6.81
C ILE A 94 8.88 1.34 -7.09
N GLY A 95 10.21 1.39 -7.07
CA GLY A 95 10.96 2.63 -7.30
C GLY A 95 10.63 3.27 -8.65
N ILE A 96 10.64 2.47 -9.72
CA ILE A 96 10.32 2.95 -11.07
C ILE A 96 8.88 3.43 -11.15
N SER A 97 7.99 2.77 -10.47
CA SER A 97 6.59 3.14 -10.45
C SER A 97 6.34 4.51 -9.79
N PHE A 98 7.15 4.90 -8.79
CA PHE A 98 7.15 6.28 -8.28
C PHE A 98 7.61 7.29 -9.36
N PHE A 99 8.62 6.92 -10.16
CA PHE A 99 9.07 7.80 -11.25
C PHE A 99 7.97 7.95 -12.30
N ILE A 100 7.26 6.88 -12.65
CA ILE A 100 6.10 6.93 -13.56
C ILE A 100 4.99 7.81 -12.98
N ALA A 101 4.71 7.68 -11.67
CA ALA A 101 3.73 8.53 -10.98
C ALA A 101 4.08 10.02 -11.08
N ARG A 102 5.37 10.37 -11.02
CA ARG A 102 5.86 11.74 -11.24
C ARG A 102 5.46 12.24 -12.62
N GLY A 103 5.45 11.39 -13.65
CA GLY A 103 4.99 11.74 -15.00
C GLY A 103 3.52 12.18 -15.03
N PHE A 104 2.62 11.48 -14.35
CA PHE A 104 1.22 11.86 -14.23
C PHE A 104 1.04 13.23 -13.55
N ILE A 105 1.81 13.49 -12.49
CA ILE A 105 1.75 14.76 -11.75
C ILE A 105 2.31 15.88 -12.63
N LYS A 106 3.48 15.69 -13.23
CA LYS A 106 4.18 16.71 -14.03
C LYS A 106 3.40 17.11 -15.29
N THR A 107 2.76 16.17 -15.96
CA THR A 107 1.96 16.44 -17.16
C THR A 107 0.60 17.06 -16.82
N GLY A 108 0.08 16.84 -15.62
CA GLY A 108 -1.27 17.23 -15.22
C GLY A 108 -2.36 16.29 -15.73
N LEU A 109 -1.99 15.15 -16.36
CA LEU A 109 -2.95 14.19 -16.91
C LEU A 109 -3.90 13.65 -15.83
N GLY A 110 -3.41 13.38 -14.62
CA GLY A 110 -4.24 12.94 -13.50
C GLY A 110 -5.35 13.94 -13.15
N ASN A 111 -5.03 15.24 -13.13
CA ASN A 111 -6.02 16.30 -12.89
C ASN A 111 -7.06 16.35 -14.01
N ARG A 112 -6.63 16.23 -15.27
CA ARG A 112 -7.54 16.22 -16.43
C ARG A 112 -8.52 15.05 -16.36
N ILE A 113 -8.03 13.85 -16.04
CA ILE A 113 -8.86 12.65 -15.84
C ILE A 113 -9.92 12.90 -14.77
N ALA A 114 -9.52 13.44 -13.61
CA ALA A 114 -10.46 13.73 -12.52
C ALA A 114 -11.53 14.77 -12.93
N TYR A 115 -11.17 15.86 -13.59
CA TYR A 115 -12.14 16.84 -14.07
C TYR A 115 -13.08 16.26 -15.15
N LEU A 116 -12.62 15.35 -16.00
CA LEU A 116 -13.47 14.65 -16.95
C LEU A 116 -14.55 13.83 -16.25
N PHE A 117 -14.19 13.07 -15.20
CA PHE A 117 -15.17 12.32 -14.42
C PHE A 117 -16.13 13.23 -13.63
N ILE A 118 -15.63 14.31 -13.02
CA ILE A 118 -16.49 15.31 -12.35
C ILE A 118 -17.48 15.93 -13.34
N LYS A 119 -17.04 16.24 -14.55
CA LYS A 119 -17.92 16.78 -15.61
C LYS A 119 -19.07 15.83 -15.93
N VAL A 120 -18.83 14.53 -15.96
CA VAL A 120 -19.83 13.51 -16.30
C VAL A 120 -20.74 13.21 -15.09
N PHE A 121 -20.16 12.96 -13.92
CA PHE A 121 -20.88 12.43 -12.76
C PHE A 121 -21.25 13.49 -11.71
N GLY A 122 -20.71 14.70 -11.78
CA GLY A 122 -20.71 15.68 -10.68
C GLY A 122 -22.04 16.38 -10.38
N LYS A 123 -23.17 16.04 -11.03
CA LYS A 123 -24.46 16.73 -10.81
C LYS A 123 -25.06 16.52 -9.42
N THR A 124 -24.73 15.43 -8.76
CA THR A 124 -25.19 15.11 -7.39
C THR A 124 -23.97 14.82 -6.52
N THR A 125 -24.11 14.99 -5.21
CA THR A 125 -23.02 14.72 -4.26
C THR A 125 -22.54 13.26 -4.34
N LEU A 126 -23.46 12.31 -4.45
CA LEU A 126 -23.11 10.91 -4.63
C LEU A 126 -22.43 10.65 -5.99
N GLY A 127 -22.94 11.25 -7.07
CA GLY A 127 -22.31 11.18 -8.39
C GLY A 127 -20.92 11.81 -8.39
N LEU A 128 -20.73 12.92 -7.69
CA LEU A 128 -19.42 13.56 -7.49
C LEU A 128 -18.45 12.64 -6.76
N ALA A 129 -18.92 11.96 -5.70
CA ALA A 129 -18.14 10.98 -4.95
C ALA A 129 -17.67 9.82 -5.85
N TYR A 130 -18.58 9.26 -6.67
CA TYR A 130 -18.22 8.26 -7.67
C TYR A 130 -17.27 8.80 -8.73
N GLY A 131 -17.50 10.00 -9.24
CA GLY A 131 -16.65 10.59 -10.28
C GLY A 131 -15.20 10.77 -9.82
N ILE A 132 -14.99 11.33 -8.63
CA ILE A 132 -13.64 11.50 -8.08
C ILE A 132 -13.03 10.12 -7.72
N GLY A 133 -13.82 9.19 -7.15
CA GLY A 133 -13.37 7.85 -6.86
C GLY A 133 -12.97 7.05 -8.12
N LEU A 134 -13.74 7.18 -9.22
CA LEU A 134 -13.39 6.56 -10.51
C LEU A 134 -12.08 7.10 -11.08
N ALA A 135 -11.82 8.40 -10.92
CA ALA A 135 -10.53 8.96 -11.32
C ALA A 135 -9.38 8.32 -10.57
N ASP A 136 -9.52 8.13 -9.25
CA ASP A 136 -8.51 7.41 -8.44
C ASP A 136 -8.36 5.95 -8.89
N LEU A 137 -9.47 5.25 -9.11
CA LEU A 137 -9.49 3.85 -9.51
C LEU A 137 -8.81 3.62 -10.86
N VAL A 138 -9.06 4.48 -11.86
CA VAL A 138 -8.43 4.41 -13.19
C VAL A 138 -6.93 4.68 -13.11
N LEU A 139 -6.50 5.53 -12.20
CA LEU A 139 -5.08 5.84 -11.99
C LEU A 139 -4.36 4.77 -11.13
N ALA A 140 -5.10 3.95 -10.38
CA ALA A 140 -4.52 3.00 -9.43
C ALA A 140 -3.52 2.00 -10.02
N PRO A 141 -3.75 1.38 -11.19
CA PRO A 141 -2.79 0.45 -11.77
C PRO A 141 -1.48 1.09 -12.18
N ALA A 142 -1.46 2.40 -12.49
CA ALA A 142 -0.27 3.10 -13.01
C ALA A 142 0.47 3.93 -11.96
N ILE A 143 -0.17 4.24 -10.84
CA ILE A 143 0.41 5.08 -9.78
C ILE A 143 0.48 4.28 -8.47
N PRO A 144 1.56 3.53 -8.22
CA PRO A 144 1.68 2.63 -7.06
C PRO A 144 1.96 3.36 -5.74
N SER A 145 2.12 4.66 -5.77
CA SER A 145 2.06 5.47 -4.56
C SER A 145 0.63 5.96 -4.34
N ASN A 146 -0.13 5.26 -3.53
CA ASN A 146 -1.46 5.70 -3.13
C ASN A 146 -1.44 7.06 -2.41
N THR A 147 -0.33 7.42 -1.76
CA THR A 147 -0.10 8.76 -1.20
C THR A 147 0.02 9.81 -2.30
N ALA A 148 0.80 9.56 -3.35
CA ALA A 148 0.94 10.48 -4.47
C ALA A 148 -0.38 10.60 -5.25
N ARG A 149 -1.09 9.49 -5.46
CA ARG A 149 -2.39 9.45 -6.14
C ARG A 149 -3.47 10.15 -5.32
N GLY A 150 -3.70 9.69 -4.09
CA GLY A 150 -4.71 10.26 -3.19
C GLY A 150 -4.38 11.67 -2.73
N GLY A 151 -3.16 11.89 -2.22
CA GLY A 151 -2.74 13.16 -1.66
C GLY A 151 -2.31 14.20 -2.70
N GLY A 152 -1.66 13.77 -3.79
CA GLY A 152 -1.12 14.68 -4.81
C GLY A 152 -2.09 15.01 -5.95
N ILE A 153 -3.06 14.16 -6.25
CA ILE A 153 -4.02 14.38 -7.35
C ILE A 153 -5.44 14.53 -6.82
N ILE A 154 -5.94 13.53 -6.10
CA ILE A 154 -7.36 13.45 -5.72
C ILE A 154 -7.73 14.48 -4.65
N TYR A 155 -6.92 14.57 -3.59
CA TYR A 155 -7.20 15.48 -2.48
C TYR A 155 -7.27 16.96 -2.87
N PRO A 156 -6.33 17.54 -3.65
CA PRO A 156 -6.43 18.94 -4.09
C PRO A 156 -7.71 19.23 -4.88
N ILE A 157 -8.13 18.31 -5.75
CA ILE A 157 -9.33 18.45 -6.57
C ILE A 157 -10.59 18.35 -5.69
N MET A 158 -10.63 17.38 -4.78
CA MET A 158 -11.70 17.23 -3.80
C MET A 158 -11.85 18.49 -2.95
N LYS A 159 -10.75 19.02 -2.41
CA LYS A 159 -10.72 20.24 -1.59
C LYS A 159 -11.19 21.46 -2.36
N ALA A 160 -10.67 21.67 -3.57
CA ALA A 160 -11.10 22.78 -4.43
C ALA A 160 -12.59 22.67 -4.78
N THR A 161 -13.10 21.45 -5.02
CA THR A 161 -14.53 21.22 -5.27
C THR A 161 -15.36 21.54 -4.02
N ALA A 162 -14.95 21.07 -2.83
CA ALA A 162 -15.67 21.37 -1.59
C ALA A 162 -15.75 22.88 -1.30
N LEU A 163 -14.65 23.60 -1.48
CA LEU A 163 -14.59 25.07 -1.35
C LEU A 163 -15.56 25.79 -2.30
N ASN A 164 -15.71 25.32 -3.54
CA ASN A 164 -16.68 25.91 -4.49
C ASN A 164 -18.15 25.73 -4.08
N PHE A 165 -18.43 24.87 -3.09
CA PHE A 165 -19.75 24.66 -2.49
C PHE A 165 -19.81 25.17 -1.04
N ASP A 166 -19.00 26.15 -0.69
CA ASP A 166 -18.94 26.78 0.64
C ASP A 166 -18.72 25.76 1.77
N SER A 167 -18.03 24.67 1.50
CA SER A 167 -17.55 23.72 2.51
C SER A 167 -16.06 23.98 2.74
N ASP A 168 -15.75 24.71 3.81
CA ASP A 168 -14.43 25.23 4.12
C ASP A 168 -13.85 24.51 5.34
N PRO A 169 -12.64 23.91 5.27
CA PRO A 169 -12.04 23.24 6.40
C PRO A 169 -11.68 24.17 7.58
N GLN A 170 -11.65 25.47 7.35
CA GLN A 170 -11.42 26.48 8.42
C GLN A 170 -12.72 26.88 9.13
N LYS A 171 -13.89 26.46 8.63
CA LYS A 171 -15.22 26.78 9.15
C LYS A 171 -15.95 25.50 9.52
N PRO A 172 -15.82 25.00 10.77
CA PRO A 172 -16.36 23.72 11.21
C PRO A 172 -17.84 23.52 10.91
N GLU A 173 -18.65 24.58 10.98
CA GLU A 173 -20.09 24.58 10.68
C GLU A 173 -20.39 24.26 9.22
N THR A 174 -19.41 24.35 8.32
CA THR A 174 -19.58 24.07 6.88
C THR A 174 -19.07 22.70 6.48
N HIS A 175 -18.37 21.98 7.35
CA HIS A 175 -17.73 20.71 7.00
C HIS A 175 -18.71 19.68 6.47
N ARG A 176 -19.90 19.60 7.12
CA ARG A 176 -20.95 18.64 6.78
C ARG A 176 -21.69 18.98 5.49
N LYS A 177 -21.55 20.19 4.96
CA LYS A 177 -22.14 20.53 3.67
C LYS A 177 -21.71 19.52 2.61
N LEU A 178 -20.37 19.32 2.45
CA LEU A 178 -19.80 18.46 1.40
C LEU A 178 -18.46 17.85 1.79
N GLY A 179 -17.56 18.65 2.36
CA GLY A 179 -16.15 18.33 2.53
C GLY A 179 -15.89 17.08 3.36
N SER A 180 -16.58 16.91 4.50
CA SER A 180 -16.41 15.73 5.37
C SER A 180 -16.74 14.42 4.65
N PHE A 181 -17.85 14.38 3.93
CA PHE A 181 -18.27 13.21 3.16
C PHE A 181 -17.29 12.88 2.04
N LEU A 182 -16.90 13.89 1.25
CA LEU A 182 -15.96 13.68 0.14
C LEU A 182 -14.58 13.25 0.64
N THR A 183 -14.12 13.81 1.78
CA THR A 183 -12.83 13.42 2.38
C THR A 183 -12.77 11.94 2.70
N LEU A 184 -13.78 11.42 3.43
CA LEU A 184 -13.84 9.99 3.75
C LEU A 184 -14.05 9.13 2.50
N ASN A 185 -14.96 9.55 1.60
CA ASN A 185 -15.23 8.81 0.37
C ASN A 185 -13.98 8.67 -0.52
N CYS A 186 -13.28 9.76 -0.77
CA CYS A 186 -12.08 9.74 -1.62
C CYS A 186 -10.96 8.91 -0.97
N TYR A 187 -10.82 9.00 0.35
CA TYR A 187 -9.85 8.21 1.09
C TYR A 187 -10.16 6.71 0.99
N TYR A 188 -11.40 6.30 1.24
CA TYR A 188 -11.77 4.87 1.17
C TYR A 188 -11.74 4.34 -0.27
N ALA A 189 -12.15 5.14 -1.27
CA ALA A 189 -12.02 4.77 -2.68
C ALA A 189 -10.54 4.54 -3.06
N ASN A 190 -9.62 5.37 -2.56
CA ASN A 190 -8.17 5.20 -2.74
C ASN A 190 -7.67 3.87 -2.15
N LEU A 191 -8.14 3.47 -0.97
CA LEU A 191 -7.78 2.20 -0.35
C LEU A 191 -8.29 1.00 -1.16
N ILE A 192 -9.54 1.07 -1.65
CA ILE A 192 -10.13 0.02 -2.51
C ILE A 192 -9.33 -0.12 -3.79
N GLY A 193 -9.06 0.99 -4.51
CA GLY A 193 -8.22 0.98 -5.71
C GLY A 193 -6.81 0.46 -5.44
N SER A 194 -6.25 0.75 -4.25
CA SER A 194 -4.95 0.22 -3.82
C SER A 194 -4.98 -1.29 -3.62
N ALA A 195 -6.06 -1.87 -3.11
CA ALA A 195 -6.22 -3.31 -2.95
C ALA A 195 -6.39 -4.04 -4.30
N MET A 196 -7.03 -3.38 -5.29
CA MET A 196 -7.41 -4.03 -6.54
C MET A 196 -6.25 -4.34 -7.48
N PHE A 197 -5.15 -3.62 -7.42
CA PHE A 197 -4.04 -3.78 -8.36
C PHE A 197 -2.73 -4.02 -7.63
N LEU A 198 -1.93 -4.96 -8.14
CA LEU A 198 -0.59 -5.24 -7.58
C LEU A 198 0.26 -3.97 -7.49
N THR A 199 0.17 -3.12 -8.50
CA THR A 199 0.83 -1.81 -8.56
C THR A 199 0.01 -0.68 -7.90
N GLY A 200 -1.06 -0.97 -7.15
CA GLY A 200 -1.93 0.04 -6.54
C GLY A 200 -1.35 0.74 -5.31
N THR A 201 -0.44 0.07 -4.60
CA THR A 201 0.34 0.61 -3.49
C THR A 201 1.65 -0.15 -3.34
N ALA A 202 2.66 0.47 -2.73
CA ALA A 202 4.00 -0.11 -2.56
C ALA A 202 4.03 -1.40 -1.71
N SER A 203 3.08 -1.60 -0.81
CA SER A 203 3.00 -2.81 0.03
C SER A 203 2.57 -4.07 -0.74
N ASN A 204 1.82 -3.95 -1.84
CA ASN A 204 1.33 -5.12 -2.57
C ASN A 204 2.46 -5.95 -3.23
N PRO A 205 3.44 -5.35 -3.94
CA PRO A 205 4.59 -6.11 -4.44
C PRO A 205 5.43 -6.74 -3.32
N MET A 206 5.43 -6.16 -2.11
CA MET A 206 6.06 -6.79 -0.94
C MET A 206 5.33 -8.08 -0.55
N CYS A 207 3.99 -8.07 -0.53
CA CYS A 207 3.20 -9.28 -0.31
C CYS A 207 3.51 -10.34 -1.38
N GLN A 208 3.58 -9.93 -2.65
CA GLN A 208 3.98 -10.80 -3.76
C GLN A 208 5.35 -11.45 -3.53
N LYS A 209 6.34 -10.66 -3.10
CA LYS A 209 7.69 -11.16 -2.82
C LYS A 209 7.69 -12.19 -1.69
N PHE A 210 7.05 -11.88 -0.57
CA PHE A 210 6.97 -12.80 0.57
C PHE A 210 6.19 -14.09 0.24
N ALA A 211 5.14 -13.99 -0.58
CA ALA A 211 4.45 -15.17 -1.10
C ALA A 211 5.36 -16.01 -2.00
N ALA A 212 6.15 -15.37 -2.88
CA ALA A 212 7.11 -16.05 -3.75
C ALA A 212 8.21 -16.76 -2.95
N ASP A 213 8.69 -16.19 -1.84
CA ASP A 213 9.65 -16.82 -0.92
C ASP A 213 9.10 -18.10 -0.26
N MET A 214 7.78 -18.28 -0.27
CA MET A 214 7.07 -19.49 0.19
C MET A 214 6.59 -20.38 -0.97
N GLY A 215 7.08 -20.15 -2.20
CA GLY A 215 6.73 -20.96 -3.38
C GLY A 215 5.39 -20.60 -4.03
N LEU A 216 4.72 -19.52 -3.61
CA LEU A 216 3.43 -19.10 -4.17
C LEU A 216 3.63 -18.08 -5.29
N LYS A 217 3.19 -18.43 -6.50
CA LYS A 217 3.31 -17.53 -7.66
C LYS A 217 2.11 -16.59 -7.76
N ILE A 218 2.34 -15.31 -7.54
CA ILE A 218 1.37 -14.23 -7.77
C ILE A 218 1.89 -13.37 -8.91
N THR A 219 1.08 -13.17 -9.96
CA THR A 219 1.37 -12.27 -11.08
C THR A 219 0.54 -10.99 -10.98
N TRP A 220 0.85 -9.97 -11.78
CA TRP A 220 0.02 -8.78 -11.84
C TRP A 220 -1.43 -9.13 -12.23
N MET A 221 -1.58 -10.01 -13.22
CA MET A 221 -2.90 -10.43 -13.71
C MET A 221 -3.65 -11.29 -12.70
N SER A 222 -3.00 -12.26 -12.05
CA SER A 222 -3.66 -13.10 -11.04
C SER A 222 -4.14 -12.28 -9.83
N TRP A 223 -3.36 -11.27 -9.41
CA TRP A 223 -3.79 -10.31 -8.39
C TRP A 223 -5.03 -9.54 -8.82
N ALA A 224 -5.00 -8.94 -10.02
CA ALA A 224 -6.11 -8.15 -10.54
C ALA A 224 -7.38 -9.01 -10.74
N GLN A 225 -7.24 -10.23 -11.27
CA GLN A 225 -8.36 -11.17 -11.43
C GLN A 225 -9.00 -11.54 -10.10
N ALA A 226 -8.21 -11.82 -9.08
CA ALA A 226 -8.72 -12.15 -7.75
C ALA A 226 -9.44 -10.96 -7.08
N ALA A 227 -8.95 -9.74 -7.31
CA ALA A 227 -9.45 -8.53 -6.65
C ALA A 227 -10.61 -7.85 -7.39
N ILE A 228 -10.78 -8.08 -8.72
CA ILE A 228 -11.66 -7.25 -9.55
C ILE A 228 -13.13 -7.29 -9.10
N VAL A 229 -13.67 -8.47 -8.81
CA VAL A 229 -15.09 -8.60 -8.43
C VAL A 229 -15.34 -8.06 -7.03
N PRO A 230 -14.63 -8.50 -5.96
CA PRO A 230 -14.84 -7.93 -4.63
C PRO A 230 -14.52 -6.43 -4.59
N GLY A 231 -13.48 -5.99 -5.32
CA GLY A 231 -13.09 -4.58 -5.39
C GLY A 231 -14.13 -3.70 -6.07
N LEU A 232 -14.71 -4.13 -7.20
CA LEU A 232 -15.78 -3.38 -7.86
C LEU A 232 -17.06 -3.32 -7.02
N ILE A 233 -17.43 -4.43 -6.36
CA ILE A 233 -18.59 -4.44 -5.44
C ILE A 233 -18.32 -3.49 -4.26
N ALA A 234 -17.14 -3.54 -3.67
CA ALA A 234 -16.74 -2.63 -2.60
C ALA A 234 -16.78 -1.17 -3.07
N PHE A 235 -16.23 -0.87 -4.26
CA PHE A 235 -16.22 0.46 -4.85
C PHE A 235 -17.64 1.00 -5.12
N LEU A 236 -18.56 0.16 -5.59
CA LEU A 236 -19.93 0.56 -5.86
C LEU A 236 -20.75 0.75 -4.59
N LEU A 237 -20.55 -0.10 -3.59
CA LEU A 237 -21.38 -0.08 -2.37
C LEU A 237 -20.85 0.89 -1.30
N MET A 238 -19.54 1.09 -1.18
CA MET A 238 -18.93 1.92 -0.13
C MET A 238 -19.48 3.36 -0.13
N PRO A 239 -19.56 4.09 -1.26
CA PRO A 239 -20.11 5.45 -1.28
C PRO A 239 -21.58 5.49 -0.85
N LEU A 240 -22.37 4.47 -1.20
CA LEU A 240 -23.78 4.36 -0.80
C LEU A 240 -23.93 4.14 0.70
N VAL A 241 -23.13 3.24 1.27
CA VAL A 241 -23.13 2.97 2.72
C VAL A 241 -22.69 4.23 3.46
N LEU A 242 -21.59 4.85 3.06
CA LEU A 242 -21.10 6.08 3.66
C LEU A 242 -22.13 7.21 3.56
N TYR A 243 -22.78 7.35 2.41
CA TYR A 243 -23.85 8.36 2.21
C TYR A 243 -25.04 8.17 3.15
N LYS A 244 -25.36 6.93 3.54
CA LYS A 244 -26.43 6.62 4.49
C LYS A 244 -26.02 6.87 5.94
N ILE A 245 -24.81 6.44 6.33
CA ILE A 245 -24.36 6.54 7.73
C ILE A 245 -23.72 7.88 8.08
N PHE A 246 -23.18 8.59 7.08
CA PHE A 246 -22.54 9.88 7.21
C PHE A 246 -22.99 10.85 6.10
N PRO A 247 -24.29 11.19 6.02
CA PRO A 247 -24.86 11.93 4.90
C PRO A 247 -24.32 13.35 4.82
N PRO A 248 -23.96 13.84 3.61
CA PRO A 248 -23.70 15.27 3.40
C PRO A 248 -24.99 16.07 3.44
N GLU A 249 -24.95 17.35 3.84
CA GLU A 249 -26.09 18.24 3.81
C GLU A 249 -26.51 18.55 2.38
N LEU A 250 -25.55 18.88 1.52
CA LEU A 250 -25.80 19.10 0.10
C LEU A 250 -25.99 17.76 -0.62
N LYS A 251 -27.15 17.61 -1.25
CA LYS A 251 -27.49 16.43 -2.05
C LYS A 251 -27.27 16.66 -3.53
N LYS A 252 -27.31 17.93 -4.00
CA LYS A 252 -27.15 18.31 -5.39
C LYS A 252 -25.93 19.23 -5.53
N THR A 253 -25.11 18.94 -6.52
CA THR A 253 -23.90 19.70 -6.89
C THR A 253 -23.98 20.11 -8.35
N ALA A 254 -25.11 20.68 -8.76
CA ALA A 254 -25.46 20.96 -10.15
C ALA A 254 -24.39 21.79 -10.90
N ASN A 255 -23.64 22.63 -10.19
CA ASN A 255 -22.58 23.47 -10.76
C ASN A 255 -21.23 22.75 -10.93
N ALA A 256 -21.01 21.58 -10.31
CA ALA A 256 -19.73 20.89 -10.39
C ALA A 256 -19.31 20.52 -11.83
N PRO A 257 -20.20 20.05 -12.71
CA PRO A 257 -19.86 19.83 -14.13
C PRO A 257 -19.43 21.09 -14.87
N LYS A 258 -20.02 22.26 -14.54
CA LYS A 258 -19.64 23.53 -15.13
C LYS A 258 -18.25 23.95 -14.67
N ILE A 259 -17.99 23.89 -13.35
CA ILE A 259 -16.67 24.18 -12.75
C ILE A 259 -15.59 23.27 -13.36
N ALA A 260 -15.87 21.97 -13.48
CA ALA A 260 -14.95 21.04 -14.11
C ALA A 260 -14.70 21.37 -15.59
N SER A 261 -15.74 21.80 -16.34
CA SER A 261 -15.60 22.23 -17.73
C SER A 261 -14.76 23.50 -17.87
N GLU A 262 -14.89 24.44 -16.95
CA GLU A 262 -14.07 25.65 -16.90
C GLU A 262 -12.60 25.29 -16.62
N LYS A 263 -12.34 24.41 -15.64
CA LYS A 263 -10.99 23.91 -15.36
C LYS A 263 -10.35 23.18 -16.55
N LEU A 264 -11.13 22.37 -17.26
CA LEU A 264 -10.66 21.72 -18.50
C LEU A 264 -10.34 22.74 -19.60
N LYS A 265 -11.11 23.84 -19.72
CA LYS A 265 -10.81 24.93 -20.64
C LYS A 265 -9.53 25.68 -20.26
N GLU A 266 -9.32 25.97 -18.96
CA GLU A 266 -8.08 26.56 -18.44
C GLU A 266 -6.85 25.69 -18.75
N MET A 267 -6.99 24.37 -18.68
CA MET A 267 -5.92 23.42 -19.06
C MET A 267 -5.61 23.43 -20.55
N GLY A 268 -6.53 23.91 -21.38
CA GLY A 268 -6.41 23.94 -22.84
C GLY A 268 -6.52 22.55 -23.49
N PRO A 269 -6.14 22.40 -24.77
CA PRO A 269 -6.13 21.12 -25.48
C PRO A 269 -5.11 20.16 -24.86
N PHE A 270 -5.22 18.86 -25.21
CA PHE A 270 -4.24 17.87 -24.79
C PHE A 270 -2.83 18.26 -25.29
N LYS A 271 -1.89 18.37 -24.38
CA LYS A 271 -0.48 18.61 -24.69
C LYS A 271 0.18 17.32 -25.17
N ALA A 272 1.22 17.41 -25.98
CA ALA A 272 1.97 16.24 -26.44
C ALA A 272 2.47 15.39 -25.26
N SER A 273 2.91 16.01 -24.15
CA SER A 273 3.34 15.29 -22.93
C SER A 273 2.20 14.53 -22.26
N GLU A 274 0.97 15.05 -22.26
CA GLU A 274 -0.20 14.33 -21.71
C GLU A 274 -0.55 13.12 -22.59
N ILE A 275 -0.49 13.28 -23.92
CA ILE A 275 -0.75 12.20 -24.89
C ILE A 275 0.31 11.09 -24.74
N LEU A 276 1.60 11.46 -24.68
CA LEU A 276 2.70 10.51 -24.48
C LEU A 276 2.56 9.76 -23.15
N MET A 277 2.19 10.48 -22.08
CA MET A 277 1.93 9.85 -20.79
C MET A 277 0.76 8.86 -20.85
N LEU A 278 -0.33 9.24 -21.53
CA LEU A 278 -1.51 8.39 -21.71
C LEU A 278 -1.17 7.14 -22.55
N VAL A 279 -0.44 7.31 -23.64
CA VAL A 279 0.03 6.19 -24.48
C VAL A 279 0.93 5.26 -23.67
N THR A 280 1.89 5.81 -22.94
CA THR A 280 2.75 5.02 -22.03
C THR A 280 1.91 4.25 -21.03
N PHE A 281 0.89 4.86 -20.44
CA PHE A 281 0.00 4.18 -19.51
C PHE A 281 -0.70 2.97 -20.14
N PHE A 282 -1.25 3.11 -21.36
CA PHE A 282 -1.90 1.99 -22.04
C PHE A 282 -0.89 0.90 -22.45
N ILE A 283 0.33 1.26 -22.82
CA ILE A 283 1.39 0.28 -23.09
C ILE A 283 1.71 -0.51 -21.82
N LEU A 284 1.91 0.17 -20.68
CA LEU A 284 2.19 -0.48 -19.39
C LEU A 284 1.05 -1.42 -19.00
N LEU A 285 -0.19 -0.94 -19.07
CA LEU A 285 -1.37 -1.72 -18.72
C LEU A 285 -1.50 -2.96 -19.63
N GLY A 286 -1.34 -2.78 -20.93
CA GLY A 286 -1.35 -3.87 -21.90
C GLY A 286 -0.28 -4.92 -21.61
N LEU A 287 0.96 -4.49 -21.34
CA LEU A 287 2.07 -5.41 -21.01
C LEU A 287 1.89 -6.11 -19.65
N TRP A 288 1.31 -5.46 -18.64
CA TRP A 288 1.00 -6.12 -17.36
C TRP A 288 -0.13 -7.15 -17.50
N ILE A 289 -1.17 -6.85 -18.29
CA ILE A 289 -2.28 -7.79 -18.56
C ILE A 289 -1.79 -9.01 -19.35
N THR A 290 -0.94 -8.80 -20.33
CA THR A 290 -0.46 -9.86 -21.24
C THR A 290 0.91 -10.42 -20.84
N GLY A 291 1.47 -9.99 -19.70
CA GLY A 291 2.81 -10.36 -19.28
C GLY A 291 3.04 -11.86 -19.16
N ASP A 292 2.07 -12.58 -18.60
CA ASP A 292 2.14 -14.05 -18.52
C ASP A 292 2.14 -14.72 -19.92
N LEU A 293 1.40 -14.16 -20.88
CA LEU A 293 1.32 -14.67 -22.26
C LEU A 293 2.65 -14.48 -23.02
N PHE A 294 3.30 -13.32 -22.83
CA PHE A 294 4.56 -13.00 -23.52
C PHE A 294 5.80 -13.26 -22.67
N SER A 295 5.65 -13.85 -21.47
CA SER A 295 6.73 -14.08 -20.51
C SER A 295 7.50 -12.81 -20.16
N ILE A 296 6.80 -11.68 -20.04
CA ILE A 296 7.37 -10.38 -19.66
C ILE A 296 7.10 -10.14 -18.15
N ASP A 297 8.17 -9.96 -17.39
CA ASP A 297 8.08 -9.65 -15.96
C ASP A 297 7.53 -8.23 -15.72
N ALA A 298 6.74 -8.06 -14.65
CA ALA A 298 6.12 -6.78 -14.32
C ALA A 298 7.16 -5.65 -14.12
N THR A 299 8.34 -5.97 -13.61
CA THR A 299 9.44 -5.01 -13.42
C THR A 299 10.04 -4.59 -14.76
N THR A 300 10.20 -5.54 -15.69
CA THR A 300 10.63 -5.24 -17.07
C THR A 300 9.67 -4.27 -17.73
N THR A 301 8.37 -4.51 -17.59
CA THR A 301 7.32 -3.60 -18.07
C THR A 301 7.50 -2.19 -17.50
N ALA A 302 7.75 -2.07 -16.19
CA ALA A 302 7.97 -0.77 -15.56
C ALA A 302 9.21 -0.05 -16.13
N PHE A 303 10.33 -0.77 -16.35
CA PHE A 303 11.53 -0.21 -17.02
C PHE A 303 11.25 0.27 -18.44
N ILE A 304 10.46 -0.47 -19.23
CA ILE A 304 10.03 -0.05 -20.57
C ILE A 304 9.26 1.27 -20.48
N GLY A 305 8.30 1.38 -19.55
CA GLY A 305 7.55 2.61 -19.36
C GLY A 305 8.42 3.80 -18.97
N LEU A 306 9.36 3.61 -18.04
CA LEU A 306 10.31 4.65 -17.66
C LEU A 306 11.19 5.07 -18.84
N ALA A 307 11.70 4.11 -19.63
CA ALA A 307 12.49 4.39 -20.83
C ALA A 307 11.70 5.24 -21.84
N ILE A 308 10.45 4.91 -22.11
CA ILE A 308 9.57 5.70 -22.98
C ILE A 308 9.43 7.15 -22.47
N LEU A 309 9.19 7.32 -21.16
CA LEU A 309 9.01 8.64 -20.56
C LEU A 309 10.30 9.48 -20.57
N LEU A 310 11.47 8.86 -20.42
CA LEU A 310 12.78 9.54 -20.51
C LEU A 310 13.12 9.89 -21.96
N LEU A 311 12.96 8.96 -22.91
CA LEU A 311 13.25 9.19 -24.32
C LEU A 311 12.32 10.25 -24.93
N SER A 312 11.07 10.29 -24.52
CA SER A 312 10.09 11.30 -24.96
C SER A 312 10.21 12.63 -24.22
N SER A 313 11.15 12.75 -23.27
CA SER A 313 11.34 13.95 -22.44
C SER A 313 10.10 14.36 -21.62
N VAL A 314 9.14 13.47 -21.42
CA VAL A 314 8.05 13.65 -20.43
C VAL A 314 8.66 13.71 -19.03
N LEU A 315 9.60 12.81 -18.75
CA LEU A 315 10.47 12.88 -17.58
C LEU A 315 11.90 13.19 -18.03
N THR A 316 12.61 13.95 -17.22
CA THR A 316 14.05 14.16 -17.32
C THR A 316 14.78 13.31 -16.29
N TRP A 317 16.08 13.10 -16.46
CA TRP A 317 16.90 12.42 -15.46
C TRP A 317 16.89 13.18 -14.10
N GLU A 318 16.74 14.51 -14.16
CA GLU A 318 16.59 15.32 -12.96
C GLU A 318 15.28 15.03 -12.21
N ASP A 319 14.17 14.79 -12.91
CA ASP A 319 12.92 14.35 -12.29
C ASP A 319 13.10 13.02 -11.55
N VAL A 320 13.86 12.09 -12.13
CA VAL A 320 14.17 10.79 -11.50
C VAL A 320 15.04 10.99 -10.26
N LYS A 321 16.13 11.77 -10.35
CA LYS A 321 17.05 12.03 -9.22
C LYS A 321 16.35 12.76 -8.07
N SER A 322 15.46 13.68 -8.38
CA SER A 322 14.77 14.52 -7.39
C SER A 322 13.55 13.85 -6.75
N GLU A 323 13.12 12.66 -7.22
CA GLU A 323 12.00 11.92 -6.63
C GLU A 323 12.43 11.22 -5.34
N LYS A 324 12.54 12.00 -4.27
CA LYS A 324 13.03 11.54 -2.96
C LYS A 324 12.24 10.36 -2.41
N GLY A 325 10.91 10.34 -2.64
CA GLY A 325 10.04 9.27 -2.16
C GLY A 325 10.36 7.91 -2.78
N ALA A 326 10.78 7.88 -4.05
CA ALA A 326 11.22 6.66 -4.71
C ALA A 326 12.53 6.13 -4.10
N TRP A 327 13.54 6.98 -4.00
CA TRP A 327 14.86 6.60 -3.46
C TRP A 327 14.79 6.19 -2.00
N ASP A 328 14.04 6.93 -1.18
CA ASP A 328 13.81 6.56 0.21
C ASP A 328 13.13 5.19 0.31
N THR A 329 12.11 4.93 -0.53
CA THR A 329 11.42 3.64 -0.58
C THR A 329 12.35 2.51 -1.01
N ILE A 330 13.14 2.68 -2.04
CA ILE A 330 14.14 1.69 -2.49
C ILE A 330 15.04 1.30 -1.32
N VAL A 331 15.56 2.28 -0.59
CA VAL A 331 16.51 2.05 0.50
C VAL A 331 15.90 1.22 1.63
N TRP A 332 14.82 1.69 2.25
CA TRP A 332 14.30 0.99 3.42
C TRP A 332 13.59 -0.33 3.05
N PHE A 333 13.00 -0.38 1.87
CA PHE A 333 12.29 -1.59 1.44
C PHE A 333 13.26 -2.73 1.10
N ALA A 334 14.35 -2.44 0.41
CA ALA A 334 15.39 -3.43 0.12
C ALA A 334 15.89 -4.11 1.40
N VAL A 335 16.10 -3.34 2.46
CA VAL A 335 16.60 -3.88 3.74
C VAL A 335 15.54 -4.72 4.45
N LEU A 336 14.30 -4.26 4.52
CA LEU A 336 13.21 -5.04 5.16
C LEU A 336 12.97 -6.35 4.42
N VAL A 337 12.96 -6.35 3.09
CA VAL A 337 12.84 -7.56 2.27
C VAL A 337 14.03 -8.49 2.51
N MET A 338 15.26 -7.97 2.51
CA MET A 338 16.45 -8.77 2.80
C MET A 338 16.34 -9.48 4.14
N MET A 339 15.98 -8.76 5.22
CA MET A 339 15.87 -9.35 6.54
C MET A 339 14.76 -10.41 6.61
N ALA A 340 13.56 -10.11 6.08
CA ALA A 340 12.43 -11.04 6.10
C ALA A 340 12.73 -12.31 5.27
N SER A 341 13.28 -12.17 4.06
CA SER A 341 13.68 -13.31 3.23
C SER A 341 14.79 -14.14 3.90
N SER A 342 15.77 -13.48 4.53
CA SER A 342 16.85 -14.19 5.24
C SER A 342 16.34 -14.92 6.48
N LEU A 343 15.38 -14.38 7.24
CA LEU A 343 14.72 -15.09 8.32
C LEU A 343 13.98 -16.35 7.83
N ASN A 344 13.36 -16.26 6.64
CA ASN A 344 12.74 -17.44 6.03
C ASN A 344 13.79 -18.47 5.59
N GLU A 345 14.87 -18.05 4.91
CA GLU A 345 15.98 -18.91 4.48
C GLU A 345 16.69 -19.61 5.66
N LEU A 346 16.85 -18.91 6.79
CA LEU A 346 17.44 -19.43 8.02
C LEU A 346 16.46 -20.30 8.86
N GLY A 347 15.24 -20.53 8.36
CA GLY A 347 14.26 -21.43 8.96
C GLY A 347 13.46 -20.85 10.14
N PHE A 348 13.65 -19.58 10.50
CA PHE A 348 12.94 -18.92 11.60
C PHE A 348 11.42 -18.94 11.39
N ILE A 349 10.95 -18.62 10.18
CA ILE A 349 9.52 -18.58 9.87
C ILE A 349 8.88 -19.97 10.00
N LYS A 350 9.58 -21.02 9.56
CA LYS A 350 9.13 -22.41 9.71
C LYS A 350 9.01 -22.83 11.17
N TRP A 351 10.03 -22.51 11.98
CA TRP A 351 10.01 -22.77 13.41
C TRP A 351 8.83 -22.06 14.10
N PHE A 352 8.65 -20.76 13.83
CA PHE A 352 7.55 -19.98 14.39
C PHE A 352 6.18 -20.57 14.03
N SER A 353 5.98 -20.95 12.77
CA SER A 353 4.73 -21.59 12.31
C SER A 353 4.44 -22.89 13.02
N SER A 354 5.45 -23.76 13.19
CA SER A 354 5.29 -25.03 13.90
C SER A 354 4.95 -24.82 15.38
N LEU A 355 5.50 -23.77 16.01
CA LEU A 355 5.17 -23.41 17.40
C LEU A 355 3.69 -23.01 17.53
N VAL A 356 3.18 -22.18 16.60
CA VAL A 356 1.78 -21.75 16.58
C VAL A 356 0.87 -22.94 16.29
N GLU A 357 1.21 -23.78 15.31
CA GLU A 357 0.46 -24.99 14.96
C GLU A 357 0.32 -25.93 16.17
N ALA A 358 1.41 -26.16 16.92
CA ALA A 358 1.39 -26.99 18.13
C ALA A 358 0.44 -26.43 19.22
N GLN A 359 0.28 -25.11 19.30
CA GLN A 359 -0.62 -24.45 20.26
C GLN A 359 -2.09 -24.42 19.80
N MET A 360 -2.33 -24.31 18.49
CA MET A 360 -3.69 -24.19 17.93
C MET A 360 -4.37 -25.54 17.70
N GLY A 361 -3.63 -26.66 17.75
CA GLY A 361 -4.16 -28.01 17.58
C GLY A 361 -4.77 -28.24 16.18
N ASN A 362 -5.82 -29.06 16.09
CA ASN A 362 -6.50 -29.41 14.84
C ASN A 362 -7.59 -28.36 14.48
N MET A 363 -7.28 -27.08 14.52
CA MET A 363 -8.26 -26.06 14.10
C MET A 363 -8.56 -26.20 12.61
N ASP A 364 -9.84 -26.33 12.26
CA ASP A 364 -10.26 -26.33 10.85
C ASP A 364 -9.88 -24.99 10.19
N TRP A 365 -9.29 -25.08 9.01
CA TRP A 365 -8.80 -23.90 8.30
C TRP A 365 -9.89 -22.86 7.99
N HIS A 366 -11.15 -23.27 7.88
CA HIS A 366 -12.27 -22.34 7.67
C HIS A 366 -12.47 -21.37 8.85
N TYR A 367 -12.05 -21.76 10.07
CA TYR A 367 -12.01 -20.87 11.24
C TYR A 367 -10.67 -20.14 11.36
N ALA A 368 -9.56 -20.82 11.07
CA ALA A 368 -8.23 -20.21 11.13
C ALA A 368 -8.11 -19.02 10.17
N PHE A 369 -8.63 -19.16 8.95
CA PHE A 369 -8.56 -18.15 7.90
C PHE A 369 -9.15 -16.79 8.30
N PRO A 370 -10.43 -16.66 8.71
CA PRO A 370 -10.97 -15.37 9.12
C PRO A 370 -10.34 -14.83 10.42
N ILE A 371 -9.89 -15.70 11.32
CA ILE A 371 -9.17 -15.28 12.54
C ILE A 371 -7.85 -14.62 12.18
N ILE A 372 -7.06 -15.23 11.30
CA ILE A 372 -5.77 -14.68 10.85
C ILE A 372 -5.98 -13.33 10.17
N LEU A 373 -6.97 -13.22 9.29
CA LEU A 373 -7.32 -11.95 8.64
C LEU A 373 -7.77 -10.90 9.66
N GLY A 374 -8.56 -11.29 10.66
CA GLY A 374 -8.99 -10.42 11.76
C GLY A 374 -7.81 -9.92 12.60
N VAL A 375 -6.90 -10.81 12.99
CA VAL A 375 -5.67 -10.45 13.71
C VAL A 375 -4.84 -9.48 12.88
N TYR A 376 -4.64 -9.75 11.59
CA TYR A 376 -3.90 -8.88 10.70
C TYR A 376 -4.59 -7.53 10.52
N PHE A 377 -5.91 -7.48 10.36
CA PHE A 377 -6.67 -6.25 10.21
C PHE A 377 -6.57 -5.37 11.47
N PHE A 378 -6.87 -5.91 12.65
CA PHE A 378 -6.93 -5.13 13.89
C PHE A 378 -5.56 -4.77 14.45
N SER A 379 -4.52 -5.59 14.22
CA SER A 379 -3.14 -5.24 14.64
C SER A 379 -2.65 -3.95 14.00
N HIS A 380 -3.28 -3.49 12.90
CA HIS A 380 -2.92 -2.23 12.25
C HIS A 380 -3.06 -0.98 13.16
N TYR A 381 -3.89 -1.03 14.19
CA TYR A 381 -3.91 0.04 15.22
C TYR A 381 -2.55 0.27 15.89
N MET A 382 -1.67 -0.71 15.87
CA MET A 382 -0.33 -0.62 16.48
C MET A 382 0.72 -0.08 15.50
N PHE A 383 0.39 0.06 14.22
CA PHE A 383 1.36 0.42 13.18
C PHE A 383 1.09 1.81 12.59
N ALA A 384 2.13 2.65 12.58
CA ALA A 384 2.07 3.98 11.95
C ALA A 384 2.35 3.96 10.43
N SER A 385 2.51 2.77 9.82
CA SER A 385 2.80 2.58 8.41
C SER A 385 2.27 1.24 7.94
N ALA A 386 1.48 1.23 6.87
CA ALA A 386 0.99 0.02 6.23
C ALA A 386 2.14 -0.87 5.75
N THR A 387 3.19 -0.28 5.20
CA THR A 387 4.34 -1.04 4.69
C THR A 387 5.14 -1.70 5.81
N ALA A 388 5.34 -0.99 6.94
CA ALA A 388 5.98 -1.57 8.12
C ALA A 388 5.13 -2.73 8.70
N HIS A 389 3.81 -2.62 8.67
CA HIS A 389 2.89 -3.68 9.10
C HIS A 389 3.01 -4.91 8.19
N VAL A 390 2.97 -4.74 6.87
CA VAL A 390 3.19 -5.84 5.93
C VAL A 390 4.54 -6.50 6.17
N ALA A 391 5.61 -5.73 6.29
CA ALA A 391 6.96 -6.25 6.52
C ALA A 391 7.07 -7.06 7.82
N ALA A 392 6.36 -6.62 8.88
CA ALA A 392 6.44 -7.26 10.20
C ALA A 392 5.60 -8.54 10.30
N MET A 393 4.43 -8.60 9.65
CA MET A 393 3.43 -9.61 9.99
C MET A 393 3.01 -10.52 8.83
N TYR A 394 3.10 -10.05 7.57
CA TYR A 394 2.56 -10.79 6.44
C TYR A 394 3.15 -12.18 6.29
N ALA A 395 4.49 -12.28 6.25
CA ALA A 395 5.18 -13.57 6.06
C ALA A 395 4.87 -14.56 7.20
N ALA A 396 4.89 -14.10 8.46
CA ALA A 396 4.61 -14.94 9.61
C ALA A 396 3.16 -15.45 9.60
N LEU A 397 2.18 -14.57 9.34
CA LEU A 397 0.77 -14.97 9.29
C LEU A 397 0.45 -15.87 8.09
N LEU A 398 1.09 -15.63 6.95
CA LEU A 398 0.97 -16.50 5.78
C LEU A 398 1.47 -17.91 6.10
N ALA A 399 2.66 -18.02 6.69
CA ALA A 399 3.24 -19.30 7.07
C ALA A 399 2.39 -20.05 8.12
N VAL A 400 1.90 -19.35 9.14
CA VAL A 400 0.98 -19.92 10.14
C VAL A 400 -0.31 -20.42 9.49
N GLY A 401 -0.92 -19.66 8.61
CA GLY A 401 -2.15 -20.09 7.95
C GLY A 401 -1.95 -21.30 7.04
N ILE A 402 -0.83 -21.35 6.32
CA ILE A 402 -0.47 -22.52 5.50
C ILE A 402 -0.28 -23.76 6.39
N SER A 403 0.40 -23.65 7.55
CA SER A 403 0.58 -24.78 8.47
C SER A 403 -0.74 -25.27 9.07
N LEU A 404 -1.73 -24.39 9.23
CA LEU A 404 -3.10 -24.72 9.63
C LEU A 404 -4.00 -25.23 8.48
N GLY A 405 -3.44 -25.46 7.30
CA GLY A 405 -4.15 -26.01 6.15
C GLY A 405 -4.95 -24.99 5.31
N VAL A 406 -4.80 -23.68 5.57
CA VAL A 406 -5.42 -22.66 4.70
C VAL A 406 -4.79 -22.70 3.32
N PRO A 407 -5.58 -22.72 2.21
CA PRO A 407 -5.01 -22.65 0.87
C PRO A 407 -4.07 -21.43 0.71
N GLY A 408 -2.78 -21.71 0.42
CA GLY A 408 -1.72 -20.68 0.50
C GLY A 408 -1.98 -19.48 -0.40
N LEU A 409 -2.43 -19.69 -1.64
CA LEU A 409 -2.67 -18.60 -2.58
C LEU A 409 -3.88 -17.73 -2.17
N LEU A 410 -4.95 -18.36 -1.65
CA LEU A 410 -6.10 -17.65 -1.07
C LEU A 410 -5.64 -16.74 0.07
N LEU A 411 -4.91 -17.30 1.02
CA LEU A 411 -4.45 -16.54 2.19
C LEU A 411 -3.50 -15.41 1.78
N ALA A 412 -2.55 -15.68 0.88
CA ALA A 412 -1.58 -14.70 0.40
C ALA A 412 -2.27 -13.49 -0.25
N LEU A 413 -3.24 -13.73 -1.13
CA LEU A 413 -4.01 -12.67 -1.79
C LEU A 413 -4.88 -11.89 -0.79
N MET A 414 -5.58 -12.60 0.10
CA MET A 414 -6.46 -11.96 1.08
C MET A 414 -5.70 -11.13 2.13
N LEU A 415 -4.54 -11.59 2.59
CA LEU A 415 -3.64 -10.77 3.41
C LEU A 415 -3.15 -9.53 2.63
N GLY A 416 -2.82 -9.71 1.34
CA GLY A 416 -2.41 -8.61 0.48
C GLY A 416 -3.52 -7.55 0.33
N PHE A 417 -4.76 -7.94 0.08
CA PHE A 417 -5.90 -7.02 -0.01
C PHE A 417 -6.17 -6.34 1.33
N THR A 418 -6.14 -7.10 2.42
CA THR A 418 -6.28 -6.57 3.79
C THR A 418 -5.22 -5.52 4.08
N GLY A 419 -4.01 -5.66 3.53
CA GLY A 419 -2.89 -4.72 3.61
C GLY A 419 -3.18 -3.31 3.10
N SER A 420 -4.23 -3.13 2.31
CA SER A 420 -4.76 -1.81 1.94
C SER A 420 -6.00 -1.43 2.76
N LEU A 421 -6.91 -2.39 3.01
CA LEU A 421 -8.22 -2.15 3.62
C LEU A 421 -8.14 -1.74 5.09
N TYR A 422 -7.18 -2.26 5.86
CA TYR A 422 -6.99 -1.86 7.26
C TYR A 422 -6.60 -0.37 7.42
N GLY A 423 -6.16 0.29 6.33
CA GLY A 423 -5.91 1.73 6.33
C GLY A 423 -7.13 2.56 6.75
N THR A 424 -8.34 2.02 6.66
CA THR A 424 -9.56 2.70 7.14
C THR A 424 -9.53 2.97 8.63
N LEU A 425 -8.86 2.14 9.45
CA LEU A 425 -8.93 2.13 10.91
C LEU A 425 -8.33 3.37 11.56
N THR A 426 -7.27 3.95 10.97
CA THR A 426 -6.49 5.00 11.63
C THR A 426 -6.22 6.19 10.72
N HIS A 427 -6.03 7.37 11.32
CA HIS A 427 -5.66 8.60 10.62
C HIS A 427 -4.15 8.71 10.34
N TYR A 428 -3.36 7.74 10.76
CA TYR A 428 -1.89 7.76 10.69
C TYR A 428 -1.27 6.52 10.04
N GLY A 429 -1.98 5.39 9.98
CA GLY A 429 -1.40 4.09 9.64
C GLY A 429 -1.19 3.85 8.15
N HIS A 430 -1.75 4.68 7.28
CA HIS A 430 -1.63 4.53 5.84
C HIS A 430 -1.17 5.83 5.19
N GLY A 431 -0.38 5.74 4.10
CA GLY A 431 0.27 6.89 3.49
C GLY A 431 -0.62 8.11 3.19
N PRO A 432 -1.79 7.98 2.55
CA PRO A 432 -2.68 9.11 2.30
C PRO A 432 -3.48 9.59 3.52
N ALA A 433 -3.61 8.77 4.58
CA ALA A 433 -4.44 9.10 5.75
C ALA A 433 -4.07 10.46 6.39
N PRO A 434 -2.79 10.79 6.67
CA PRO A 434 -2.43 12.09 7.23
C PRO A 434 -2.80 13.27 6.33
N VAL A 435 -2.80 13.10 5.02
CA VAL A 435 -3.17 14.16 4.06
C VAL A 435 -4.67 14.44 4.12
N PHE A 436 -5.49 13.39 4.06
CA PHE A 436 -6.94 13.53 4.12
C PHE A 436 -7.42 13.97 5.50
N PHE A 437 -6.90 13.38 6.57
CA PHE A 437 -7.22 13.78 7.94
C PHE A 437 -6.73 15.20 8.28
N GLY A 438 -5.51 15.53 7.87
CA GLY A 438 -4.92 16.87 8.04
C GLY A 438 -5.65 17.97 7.27
N SER A 439 -6.61 17.62 6.41
CA SER A 439 -7.50 18.59 5.77
C SER A 439 -8.34 19.38 6.77
N GLY A 440 -8.64 18.79 7.93
CA GLY A 440 -9.48 19.38 8.96
C GLY A 440 -11.00 19.19 8.76
N TYR A 441 -11.44 18.56 7.67
CA TYR A 441 -12.88 18.33 7.42
C TYR A 441 -13.53 17.29 8.32
N VAL A 442 -12.76 16.37 8.89
CA VAL A 442 -13.25 15.24 9.68
C VAL A 442 -12.54 15.21 11.02
N ASP A 443 -13.32 15.23 12.10
CA ASP A 443 -12.77 15.09 13.45
C ASP A 443 -12.29 13.66 13.74
N LEU A 444 -11.45 13.51 14.76
CA LEU A 444 -10.81 12.25 15.10
C LEU A 444 -11.83 11.14 15.43
N LYS A 445 -12.89 11.49 16.17
CA LYS A 445 -13.91 10.53 16.58
C LYS A 445 -14.68 9.99 15.36
N ALA A 446 -15.11 10.88 14.46
CA ALA A 446 -15.78 10.50 13.23
C ALA A 446 -14.84 9.64 12.34
N TRP A 447 -13.57 10.01 12.21
CA TRP A 447 -12.60 9.22 11.44
C TRP A 447 -12.50 7.77 11.94
N TRP A 448 -12.37 7.58 13.24
CA TRP A 448 -12.22 6.24 13.82
C TRP A 448 -13.51 5.42 13.76
N ILE A 449 -14.67 6.03 14.06
CA ILE A 449 -15.96 5.35 14.04
C ILE A 449 -16.30 4.91 12.62
N TYR A 450 -16.32 5.83 11.67
CA TYR A 450 -16.66 5.51 10.28
C TYR A 450 -15.57 4.68 9.61
N GLY A 451 -14.32 4.87 9.98
CA GLY A 451 -13.20 4.04 9.54
C GLY A 451 -13.37 2.57 9.96
N LEU A 452 -13.76 2.32 11.19
CA LEU A 452 -14.04 0.95 11.67
C LEU A 452 -15.26 0.35 10.95
N ILE A 453 -16.37 1.09 10.85
CA ILE A 453 -17.60 0.59 10.21
C ILE A 453 -17.34 0.25 8.74
N ILE A 454 -16.73 1.18 7.99
CA ILE A 454 -16.42 0.96 6.58
C ILE A 454 -15.33 -0.11 6.41
N GLY A 455 -14.33 -0.15 7.29
CA GLY A 455 -13.30 -1.18 7.27
C GLY A 455 -13.88 -2.58 7.44
N LEU A 456 -14.74 -2.80 8.42
CA LEU A 456 -15.44 -4.08 8.62
C LEU A 456 -16.34 -4.41 7.43
N PHE A 457 -17.04 -3.43 6.87
CA PHE A 457 -17.87 -3.62 5.69
C PHE A 457 -17.05 -4.06 4.47
N LEU A 458 -15.91 -3.42 4.22
CA LEU A 458 -14.99 -3.80 3.13
C LEU A 458 -14.37 -5.19 3.37
N MET A 459 -13.95 -5.48 4.60
CA MET A 459 -13.44 -6.80 4.97
C MET A 459 -14.49 -7.89 4.76
N ALA A 460 -15.75 -7.64 5.11
CA ALA A 460 -16.83 -8.60 4.87
C ALA A 460 -17.05 -8.86 3.37
N ILE A 461 -16.99 -7.83 2.51
CA ILE A 461 -17.08 -8.02 1.06
C ILE A 461 -15.91 -8.88 0.56
N PHE A 462 -14.67 -8.55 0.92
CA PHE A 462 -13.51 -9.30 0.46
C PHE A 462 -13.53 -10.73 1.01
N LEU A 463 -13.90 -10.92 2.28
CA LEU A 463 -13.96 -12.25 2.89
C LEU A 463 -15.05 -13.12 2.23
N VAL A 464 -16.26 -12.59 2.01
CA VAL A 464 -17.37 -13.38 1.47
C VAL A 464 -17.32 -13.44 -0.05
N VAL A 465 -17.39 -12.28 -0.71
CA VAL A 465 -17.42 -12.22 -2.18
C VAL A 465 -16.07 -12.58 -2.77
N GLY A 466 -14.96 -12.11 -2.16
CA GLY A 466 -13.61 -12.37 -2.64
C GLY A 466 -13.26 -13.85 -2.59
N THR A 467 -13.53 -14.52 -1.46
CA THR A 467 -13.27 -15.98 -1.33
C THR A 467 -14.12 -16.77 -2.31
N SER A 468 -15.44 -16.47 -2.40
CA SER A 468 -16.34 -17.13 -3.36
C SER A 468 -15.91 -16.93 -4.81
N TRP A 469 -15.51 -15.71 -5.16
CA TRP A 469 -15.02 -15.38 -6.50
C TRP A 469 -13.71 -16.11 -6.83
N MET A 470 -12.74 -16.12 -5.93
CA MET A 470 -11.48 -16.83 -6.12
C MET A 470 -11.70 -18.34 -6.28
N GLY A 471 -12.65 -18.93 -5.55
CA GLY A 471 -13.07 -20.31 -5.76
C GLY A 471 -13.66 -20.55 -7.16
N LEU A 472 -14.52 -19.65 -7.65
CA LEU A 472 -15.13 -19.74 -8.98
C LEU A 472 -14.11 -19.68 -10.13
N ILE A 473 -13.04 -18.90 -9.97
CA ILE A 473 -11.98 -18.78 -10.99
C ILE A 473 -10.84 -19.78 -10.79
N ASN A 474 -10.98 -20.73 -9.86
CA ASN A 474 -9.95 -21.71 -9.49
C ASN A 474 -8.60 -21.07 -9.16
N ALA A 475 -8.63 -19.94 -8.40
CA ALA A 475 -7.42 -19.25 -7.99
C ALA A 475 -6.72 -19.90 -6.78
N TYR A 476 -7.32 -20.92 -6.18
CA TYR A 476 -6.77 -21.74 -5.09
C TYR A 476 -7.39 -23.12 -5.06
#